data_39bd7a40162ab1a399f09cd8322e77d7
#
_entry.id   39bd7a40162ab1a399f09cd8322e77d7
#
_cell.length_a   1.000
_cell.length_b   1.000
_cell.length_c   1.000
_cell.angle_alpha   90.00
_cell.angle_beta   90.00
_cell.angle_gamma   90.00
#
_symmetry.space_group_name_H-M   'P 1'
#
loop_
_entity.id
_entity.type
_entity.pdbx_description
1 polymer ?
#
loop_
_entity_poly.entity_id
_entity_poly.type
_entity_poly.pdbx_seq_one_letter_code
_entity_poly.pdbx_strand_id
1 'polypeptide(L)'
;MVLKHGISEDISINLRKEIPVAGGMAGGSADAAGVLVGIDSLFDLGLSRDELEKVAAELGSDVPFMISGGTAVGQGRGDQLTAALSRGTYHWVLALSSVGLSTPAVYAECDRMRAELEIAPPQVSDALMQSLLAADAEAVGRALSNDLQSAACSLRPALSLVLEVGRDYGALGAIVSGSGPTVAFLVADEDAGLDLAVALTASGVVGSVARALG
;
A
#
# COMPACT_ATOMS: atom_id res chain seq x y z
N MET A 1 -19.06 -8.73 13.32
CA MET A 1 -19.63 -9.75 12.41
C MET A 1 -20.28 -10.89 13.19
N VAL A 2 -19.54 -11.71 13.93
CA VAL A 2 -20.05 -12.88 14.68
C VAL A 2 -21.28 -12.55 15.55
N LEU A 3 -21.17 -11.57 16.43
CA LEU A 3 -22.30 -11.15 17.28
C LEU A 3 -23.48 -10.57 16.50
N LYS A 4 -23.19 -9.84 15.41
CA LYS A 4 -24.21 -9.17 14.59
C LYS A 4 -25.08 -10.15 13.81
N HIS A 5 -24.52 -11.31 13.45
CA HIS A 5 -25.21 -12.36 12.70
C HIS A 5 -25.60 -13.58 13.55
N GLY A 6 -25.46 -13.48 14.88
CA GLY A 6 -25.90 -14.52 15.80
C GLY A 6 -25.14 -15.85 15.68
N ILE A 7 -23.89 -15.79 15.23
CA ILE A 7 -23.02 -16.96 15.14
C ILE A 7 -22.63 -17.37 16.55
N SER A 8 -22.98 -18.60 16.94
CA SER A 8 -22.74 -19.17 18.27
C SER A 8 -21.58 -20.15 18.32
N GLU A 9 -21.05 -20.53 17.18
CA GLU A 9 -19.95 -21.48 17.04
C GLU A 9 -18.61 -20.84 17.39
N ASP A 10 -17.72 -21.63 17.98
CA ASP A 10 -16.35 -21.23 18.23
C ASP A 10 -15.56 -21.19 16.91
N ILE A 11 -14.89 -20.05 16.66
CA ILE A 11 -14.08 -19.84 15.46
C ILE A 11 -12.61 -19.83 15.86
N SER A 12 -11.81 -20.68 15.21
CA SER A 12 -10.35 -20.66 15.31
C SER A 12 -9.75 -19.98 14.09
N ILE A 13 -8.90 -18.96 14.31
CA ILE A 13 -8.21 -18.22 13.25
C ILE A 13 -6.72 -18.46 13.39
N ASN A 14 -6.09 -18.98 12.31
CA ASN A 14 -4.63 -19.15 12.22
C ASN A 14 -4.08 -18.20 11.17
N LEU A 15 -3.21 -17.27 11.58
CA LEU A 15 -2.56 -16.31 10.68
C LEU A 15 -1.11 -16.72 10.42
N ARG A 16 -0.77 -16.89 9.14
CA ARG A 16 0.62 -17.00 8.68
C ARG A 16 1.01 -15.70 8.02
N LYS A 17 1.85 -14.92 8.70
CA LYS A 17 2.27 -13.59 8.22
C LYS A 17 3.36 -13.72 7.17
N GLU A 18 3.06 -13.27 5.94
CA GLU A 18 4.02 -13.13 4.85
C GLU A 18 4.33 -11.65 4.56
N ILE A 19 3.32 -10.77 4.69
CA ILE A 19 3.53 -9.33 4.62
C ILE A 19 4.16 -8.84 5.93
N PRO A 20 5.32 -8.15 5.88
CA PRO A 20 6.00 -7.67 7.08
C PRO A 20 5.11 -6.81 7.97
N VAL A 21 5.20 -7.03 9.28
CA VAL A 21 4.49 -6.19 10.27
C VAL A 21 5.12 -4.80 10.28
N ALA A 22 4.29 -3.75 10.35
CA ALA A 22 4.70 -2.36 10.25
C ALA A 22 5.53 -2.05 8.97
N GLY A 23 5.21 -2.75 7.88
CA GLY A 23 5.86 -2.62 6.58
C GLY A 23 5.32 -1.50 5.67
N GLY A 24 4.23 -0.82 6.05
CA GLY A 24 3.58 0.18 5.19
C GLY A 24 2.76 -0.41 4.02
N MET A 25 2.40 -1.70 4.10
CA MET A 25 1.67 -2.43 3.06
C MET A 25 0.30 -2.94 3.52
N ALA A 26 -0.28 -2.34 4.54
CA ALA A 26 -1.59 -2.69 5.09
C ALA A 26 -1.82 -4.20 5.35
N GLY A 27 -0.75 -4.98 5.69
CA GLY A 27 -0.83 -6.42 5.87
C GLY A 27 -1.79 -6.86 6.99
N GLY A 28 -1.92 -6.07 8.06
CA GLY A 28 -2.93 -6.31 9.11
C GLY A 28 -4.35 -6.09 8.61
N SER A 29 -4.55 -5.11 7.74
CA SER A 29 -5.85 -4.83 7.10
C SER A 29 -6.22 -5.94 6.12
N ALA A 30 -5.25 -6.49 5.39
CA ALA A 30 -5.47 -7.66 4.54
C ALA A 30 -5.87 -8.90 5.34
N ASP A 31 -5.22 -9.16 6.49
CA ASP A 31 -5.61 -10.25 7.38
C ASP A 31 -7.04 -10.07 7.88
N ALA A 32 -7.41 -8.85 8.32
CA ALA A 32 -8.75 -8.55 8.79
C ALA A 32 -9.81 -8.75 7.70
N ALA A 33 -9.55 -8.27 6.48
CA ALA A 33 -10.42 -8.48 5.33
C ALA A 33 -10.57 -9.97 4.99
N GLY A 34 -9.47 -10.72 4.99
CA GLY A 34 -9.49 -12.16 4.78
C GLY A 34 -10.35 -12.91 5.80
N VAL A 35 -10.28 -12.49 7.07
CA VAL A 35 -11.16 -13.06 8.13
C VAL A 35 -12.63 -12.72 7.88
N LEU A 36 -12.96 -11.47 7.50
CA LEU A 36 -14.34 -11.07 7.20
C LEU A 36 -14.94 -11.90 6.06
N VAL A 37 -14.20 -12.02 4.95
CA VAL A 37 -14.62 -12.82 3.79
C VAL A 37 -14.70 -14.29 4.14
N GLY A 38 -13.73 -14.80 4.93
CA GLY A 38 -13.73 -16.19 5.39
C GLY A 38 -14.93 -16.54 6.28
N ILE A 39 -15.33 -15.64 7.19
CA ILE A 39 -16.53 -15.83 8.05
C ILE A 39 -17.79 -15.76 7.21
N ASP A 40 -17.90 -14.81 6.28
CA ASP A 40 -19.05 -14.71 5.38
C ASP A 40 -19.25 -16.02 4.59
N SER A 41 -18.17 -16.53 4.01
CA SER A 41 -18.18 -17.78 3.25
C SER A 41 -18.43 -19.02 4.12
N LEU A 42 -17.84 -19.08 5.33
CA LEU A 42 -17.95 -20.25 6.22
C LEU A 42 -19.37 -20.44 6.74
N PHE A 43 -20.07 -19.35 7.01
CA PHE A 43 -21.43 -19.36 7.58
C PHE A 43 -22.52 -19.01 6.56
N ASP A 44 -22.17 -18.94 5.28
CA ASP A 44 -23.08 -18.65 4.16
C ASP A 44 -23.98 -17.43 4.44
N LEU A 45 -23.36 -16.33 4.93
CA LEU A 45 -24.09 -15.13 5.32
C LEU A 45 -24.62 -14.36 4.11
N GLY A 46 -23.99 -14.53 2.94
CA GLY A 46 -24.40 -13.94 1.69
C GLY A 46 -24.29 -12.41 1.65
N LEU A 47 -23.31 -11.85 2.37
CA LEU A 47 -23.12 -10.41 2.41
C LEU A 47 -22.63 -9.88 1.08
N SER A 48 -23.22 -8.78 0.64
CA SER A 48 -22.72 -8.02 -0.49
C SER A 48 -21.37 -7.38 -0.18
N ARG A 49 -20.61 -7.02 -1.23
CA ARG A 49 -19.34 -6.30 -1.08
C ARG A 49 -19.52 -5.03 -0.24
N ASP A 50 -20.55 -4.25 -0.50
CA ASP A 50 -20.84 -3.00 0.22
C ASP A 50 -21.11 -3.25 1.71
N GLU A 51 -21.75 -4.36 2.06
CA GLU A 51 -21.99 -4.73 3.46
C GLU A 51 -20.71 -5.16 4.15
N LEU A 52 -19.85 -5.93 3.47
CA LEU A 52 -18.53 -6.30 3.97
C LEU A 52 -17.64 -5.06 4.16
N GLU A 53 -17.63 -4.11 3.21
CA GLU A 53 -16.87 -2.86 3.32
C GLU A 53 -17.33 -2.00 4.50
N LYS A 54 -18.63 -1.93 4.78
CA LYS A 54 -19.15 -1.22 5.96
C LYS A 54 -18.66 -1.84 7.27
N VAL A 55 -18.64 -3.18 7.37
CA VAL A 55 -18.08 -3.87 8.53
C VAL A 55 -16.58 -3.67 8.62
N ALA A 56 -15.89 -3.71 7.48
CA ALA A 56 -14.46 -3.49 7.36
C ALA A 56 -14.03 -2.10 7.86
N ALA A 57 -14.80 -1.06 7.54
CA ALA A 57 -14.53 0.32 7.98
C ALA A 57 -14.58 0.50 9.52
N GLU A 58 -15.31 -0.37 10.23
CA GLU A 58 -15.33 -0.41 11.70
C GLU A 58 -14.01 -0.95 12.28
N LEU A 59 -13.25 -1.75 11.52
CA LEU A 59 -12.00 -2.37 11.95
C LEU A 59 -10.77 -1.49 11.66
N GLY A 60 -10.79 -0.76 10.55
CA GLY A 60 -9.70 0.12 10.16
C GLY A 60 -9.91 0.75 8.79
N SER A 61 -9.28 1.90 8.55
CA SER A 61 -9.44 2.68 7.32
C SER A 61 -9.03 1.94 6.04
N ASP A 62 -8.00 1.09 6.13
CA ASP A 62 -7.48 0.39 4.95
C ASP A 62 -8.19 -0.96 4.69
N VAL A 63 -9.00 -1.46 5.64
CA VAL A 63 -9.66 -2.78 5.52
C VAL A 63 -10.69 -2.82 4.38
N PRO A 64 -11.51 -1.78 4.13
CA PRO A 64 -12.42 -1.76 2.99
C PRO A 64 -11.69 -1.93 1.65
N PHE A 65 -10.53 -1.28 1.48
CA PHE A 65 -9.75 -1.40 0.24
C PHE A 65 -9.25 -2.83 0.00
N MET A 66 -8.91 -3.57 1.06
CA MET A 66 -8.51 -4.99 0.93
C MET A 66 -9.67 -5.91 0.47
N ILE A 67 -10.91 -5.49 0.64
CA ILE A 67 -12.10 -6.16 0.11
C ILE A 67 -12.37 -5.74 -1.33
N SER A 68 -12.29 -4.43 -1.61
CA SER A 68 -12.53 -3.87 -2.95
C SER A 68 -11.46 -4.28 -3.95
N GLY A 69 -10.20 -4.15 -3.58
CA GLY A 69 -9.06 -4.35 -4.46
C GLY A 69 -8.96 -3.34 -5.59
N GLY A 70 -8.09 -3.63 -6.58
CA GLY A 70 -7.90 -2.80 -7.76
C GLY A 70 -7.25 -1.44 -7.45
N THR A 71 -7.70 -0.39 -8.16
CA THR A 71 -7.27 0.99 -7.95
C THR A 71 -8.45 1.82 -7.46
N ALA A 72 -8.29 2.58 -6.40
CA ALA A 72 -9.35 3.40 -5.82
C ALA A 72 -8.81 4.72 -5.27
N VAL A 73 -9.70 5.70 -5.21
CA VAL A 73 -9.51 6.95 -4.48
C VAL A 73 -10.19 6.83 -3.12
N GLY A 74 -9.42 6.96 -2.05
CA GLY A 74 -9.95 7.01 -0.68
C GLY A 74 -10.16 8.45 -0.22
N GLN A 75 -11.32 8.73 0.36
CA GLN A 75 -11.68 10.02 0.98
C GLN A 75 -11.89 9.86 2.48
N GLY A 76 -12.01 10.99 3.19
CA GLY A 76 -12.15 10.99 4.64
C GLY A 76 -10.90 10.46 5.32
N ARG A 77 -11.01 9.34 6.05
CA ARG A 77 -9.88 8.62 6.63
C ARG A 77 -9.22 7.64 5.66
N GLY A 78 -9.63 7.62 4.38
CA GLY A 78 -9.23 6.63 3.38
C GLY A 78 -10.21 5.44 3.28
N ASP A 79 -11.29 5.47 4.04
CA ASP A 79 -12.29 4.40 4.13
C ASP A 79 -13.51 4.60 3.21
N GLN A 80 -13.69 5.79 2.63
CA GLN A 80 -14.70 6.09 1.62
C GLN A 80 -14.09 5.90 0.24
N LEU A 81 -14.28 4.74 -0.35
CA LEU A 81 -13.62 4.34 -1.58
C LEU A 81 -14.46 4.67 -2.81
N THR A 82 -13.80 5.19 -3.83
CA THR A 82 -14.35 5.33 -5.18
C THR A 82 -13.39 4.64 -6.14
N ALA A 83 -13.88 3.66 -6.90
CA ALA A 83 -13.06 2.95 -7.88
C ALA A 83 -12.49 3.93 -8.91
N ALA A 84 -11.20 3.82 -9.17
CA ALA A 84 -10.51 4.56 -10.22
C ALA A 84 -10.33 3.69 -11.45
N LEU A 85 -10.54 4.28 -12.63
CA LEU A 85 -10.30 3.57 -13.88
C LEU A 85 -8.79 3.44 -14.10
N SER A 86 -8.32 2.21 -14.07
CA SER A 86 -6.95 1.84 -14.40
C SER A 86 -6.96 0.85 -15.55
N ARG A 87 -6.05 1.02 -16.49
CA ARG A 87 -5.85 0.14 -17.63
C ARG A 87 -4.40 -0.31 -17.68
N GLY A 88 -4.17 -1.44 -18.35
CA GLY A 88 -2.83 -2.01 -18.49
C GLY A 88 -2.45 -2.90 -17.31
N THR A 89 -1.22 -3.37 -17.36
CA THR A 89 -0.58 -4.15 -16.31
C THR A 89 0.69 -3.42 -15.87
N TYR A 90 0.88 -3.29 -14.58
CA TYR A 90 2.01 -2.59 -14.00
C TYR A 90 2.92 -3.56 -13.26
N HIS A 91 4.20 -3.53 -13.56
CA HIS A 91 5.21 -4.35 -12.91
C HIS A 91 5.82 -3.60 -11.73
N TRP A 92 5.75 -4.21 -10.56
CA TRP A 92 6.23 -3.61 -9.31
C TRP A 92 7.34 -4.43 -8.68
N VAL A 93 8.33 -3.74 -8.15
CA VAL A 93 9.36 -4.31 -7.27
C VAL A 93 9.19 -3.67 -5.89
N LEU A 94 9.04 -4.50 -4.86
CA LEU A 94 8.86 -4.07 -3.48
C LEU A 94 10.12 -4.35 -2.70
N ALA A 95 10.80 -3.30 -2.26
CA ALA A 95 11.96 -3.38 -1.38
C ALA A 95 11.48 -3.40 0.09
N LEU A 96 11.54 -4.56 0.69
CA LEU A 96 11.05 -4.81 2.04
C LEU A 96 12.16 -4.59 3.06
N SER A 97 11.83 -3.90 4.13
CA SER A 97 12.75 -3.69 5.25
C SER A 97 12.59 -4.78 6.32
N SER A 98 13.69 -5.23 6.90
CA SER A 98 13.69 -6.13 8.05
C SER A 98 13.27 -5.47 9.37
N VAL A 99 13.24 -4.13 9.41
CA VAL A 99 12.87 -3.34 10.60
C VAL A 99 11.68 -2.45 10.23
N GLY A 100 10.57 -2.57 10.97
CA GLY A 100 9.38 -1.75 10.80
C GLY A 100 9.63 -0.26 11.08
N LEU A 101 8.70 0.58 10.63
CA LEU A 101 8.65 2.01 10.94
C LEU A 101 7.29 2.34 11.57
N SER A 102 7.33 3.08 12.68
CA SER A 102 6.11 3.43 13.41
C SER A 102 5.26 4.44 12.63
N THR A 103 4.08 4.04 12.18
CA THR A 103 3.14 4.92 11.48
C THR A 103 2.84 6.20 12.28
N PRO A 104 2.51 6.15 13.59
CA PRO A 104 2.31 7.37 14.37
C PRO A 104 3.54 8.30 14.41
N ALA A 105 4.76 7.73 14.45
CA ALA A 105 5.98 8.52 14.45
C ALA A 105 6.18 9.24 13.10
N VAL A 106 5.86 8.59 11.98
CA VAL A 106 5.97 9.20 10.65
C VAL A 106 4.97 10.34 10.49
N TYR A 107 3.73 10.19 10.95
CA TYR A 107 2.75 11.26 10.94
C TYR A 107 3.20 12.44 11.82
N ALA A 108 3.66 12.18 13.05
CA ALA A 108 4.17 13.22 13.93
C ALA A 108 5.37 13.98 13.32
N GLU A 109 6.27 13.27 12.63
CA GLU A 109 7.39 13.90 11.93
C GLU A 109 6.91 14.72 10.72
N CYS A 110 5.91 14.23 9.97
CA CYS A 110 5.29 14.96 8.89
C CYS A 110 4.66 16.27 9.40
N ASP A 111 3.91 16.20 10.50
CA ASP A 111 3.31 17.39 11.14
C ASP A 111 4.39 18.37 11.61
N ARG A 112 5.47 17.87 12.22
CA ARG A 112 6.61 18.69 12.64
C ARG A 112 7.27 19.42 11.46
N MET A 113 7.48 18.71 10.34
CA MET A 113 8.09 19.27 9.12
C MET A 113 7.20 20.32 8.45
N ARG A 114 5.90 20.23 8.66
CA ARG A 114 4.87 21.11 8.06
C ARG A 114 4.35 22.20 8.97
N ALA A 115 4.82 22.27 10.23
CA ALA A 115 4.26 23.13 11.27
C ALA A 115 4.18 24.62 10.89
N GLU A 116 5.11 25.12 10.07
CA GLU A 116 5.16 26.52 9.64
C GLU A 116 4.75 26.71 8.17
N LEU A 117 4.24 25.65 7.51
CA LEU A 117 3.86 25.68 6.10
C LEU A 117 2.35 25.80 5.95
N GLU A 118 1.90 26.63 5.03
CA GLU A 118 0.52 26.62 4.57
C GLU A 118 0.33 25.46 3.58
N ILE A 119 -0.32 24.39 4.03
CA ILE A 119 -0.53 23.18 3.24
C ILE A 119 -1.91 23.21 2.62
N ALA A 120 -1.97 23.11 1.29
CA ALA A 120 -3.23 22.95 0.59
C ALA A 120 -3.88 21.59 0.95
N PRO A 121 -5.21 21.50 0.97
CA PRO A 121 -5.89 20.21 1.14
C PRO A 121 -5.42 19.21 0.10
N PRO A 122 -5.28 17.91 0.48
CA PRO A 122 -4.88 16.87 -0.47
C PRO A 122 -5.91 16.76 -1.61
N GLN A 123 -5.42 16.61 -2.82
CA GLN A 123 -6.24 16.47 -4.02
C GLN A 123 -5.82 15.25 -4.81
N VAL A 124 -6.77 14.65 -5.52
CA VAL A 124 -6.48 13.58 -6.47
C VAL A 124 -5.66 14.15 -7.62
N SER A 125 -4.55 13.51 -7.95
CA SER A 125 -3.70 13.92 -9.07
C SER A 125 -4.36 13.60 -10.41
N ASP A 126 -4.79 14.64 -11.14
CA ASP A 126 -5.33 14.49 -12.50
C ASP A 126 -4.32 13.81 -13.43
N ALA A 127 -3.03 14.14 -13.28
CA ALA A 127 -1.96 13.54 -14.08
C ALA A 127 -1.87 12.02 -13.83
N LEU A 128 -1.96 11.58 -12.57
CA LEU A 128 -1.97 10.15 -12.23
C LEU A 128 -3.22 9.47 -12.80
N MET A 129 -4.40 10.06 -12.63
CA MET A 129 -5.65 9.47 -13.12
C MET A 129 -5.67 9.33 -14.65
N GLN A 130 -5.18 10.34 -15.38
CA GLN A 130 -5.05 10.29 -16.84
C GLN A 130 -4.05 9.24 -17.29
N SER A 131 -2.93 9.11 -16.60
CA SER A 131 -1.88 8.12 -16.92
C SER A 131 -2.38 6.70 -16.72
N LEU A 132 -3.12 6.43 -15.63
CA LEU A 132 -3.75 5.13 -15.36
C LEU A 132 -4.78 4.78 -16.44
N LEU A 133 -5.60 5.75 -16.87
CA LEU A 133 -6.60 5.55 -17.93
C LEU A 133 -5.93 5.29 -19.30
N ALA A 134 -4.79 5.92 -19.55
CA ALA A 134 -4.02 5.76 -20.78
C ALA A 134 -3.15 4.49 -20.81
N ALA A 135 -3.01 3.78 -19.68
CA ALA A 135 -2.05 2.67 -19.50
C ALA A 135 -0.58 3.09 -19.76
N ASP A 136 -0.24 4.35 -19.45
CA ASP A 136 1.11 4.89 -19.64
C ASP A 136 1.93 4.71 -18.35
N ALA A 137 2.69 3.62 -18.27
CA ALA A 137 3.48 3.27 -17.09
C ALA A 137 4.55 4.33 -16.76
N GLU A 138 5.18 4.96 -17.77
CA GLU A 138 6.14 6.03 -17.53
C GLU A 138 5.49 7.27 -16.92
N ALA A 139 4.32 7.67 -17.44
CA ALA A 139 3.58 8.79 -16.90
C ALA A 139 3.04 8.48 -15.48
N VAL A 140 2.60 7.24 -15.22
CA VAL A 140 2.24 6.78 -13.87
C VAL A 140 3.44 6.93 -12.95
N GLY A 141 4.62 6.42 -13.35
CA GLY A 141 5.85 6.49 -12.55
C GLY A 141 6.23 7.94 -12.18
N ARG A 142 6.13 8.86 -13.14
CA ARG A 142 6.39 10.30 -12.92
C ARG A 142 5.34 10.96 -12.00
N ALA A 143 4.12 10.45 -11.97
CA ALA A 143 3.01 11.01 -11.19
C ALA A 143 2.89 10.42 -9.77
N LEU A 144 3.69 9.40 -9.42
CA LEU A 144 3.69 8.83 -8.08
C LEU A 144 4.12 9.86 -7.05
N SER A 145 3.35 9.99 -5.98
CA SER A 145 3.67 10.89 -4.88
C SER A 145 3.16 10.32 -3.54
N ASN A 146 3.88 10.62 -2.47
CA ASN A 146 3.47 10.29 -1.11
C ASN A 146 3.92 11.39 -0.15
N ASP A 147 2.98 12.05 0.46
CA ASP A 147 3.20 13.15 1.41
C ASP A 147 4.01 12.74 2.64
N LEU A 148 3.97 11.47 3.01
CA LEU A 148 4.71 10.93 4.15
C LEU A 148 6.16 10.56 3.80
N GLN A 149 6.54 10.53 2.52
CA GLN A 149 7.85 10.05 2.09
C GLN A 149 9.02 10.82 2.71
N SER A 150 8.94 12.14 2.73
CA SER A 150 9.98 12.98 3.32
C SER A 150 10.15 12.73 4.81
N ALA A 151 9.03 12.56 5.54
CA ALA A 151 9.04 12.24 6.96
C ALA A 151 9.59 10.83 7.23
N ALA A 152 9.20 9.85 6.42
CA ALA A 152 9.74 8.49 6.51
C ALA A 152 11.26 8.46 6.27
N CYS A 153 11.75 9.18 5.26
CA CYS A 153 13.18 9.32 4.97
C CYS A 153 13.94 10.08 6.06
N SER A 154 13.33 11.10 6.68
CA SER A 154 13.89 11.82 7.83
C SER A 154 14.14 10.89 9.01
N LEU A 155 13.14 10.07 9.37
CA LEU A 155 13.23 9.11 10.46
C LEU A 155 14.12 7.91 10.11
N ARG A 156 14.24 7.58 8.83
CA ARG A 156 15.01 6.45 8.34
C ARG A 156 15.77 6.81 7.06
N PRO A 157 16.96 7.44 7.17
CA PRO A 157 17.76 7.89 6.02
C PRO A 157 18.12 6.78 5.01
N ALA A 158 18.19 5.52 5.46
CA ALA A 158 18.41 4.38 4.56
C ALA A 158 17.36 4.25 3.43
N LEU A 159 16.15 4.78 3.63
CA LEU A 159 15.12 4.79 2.58
C LEU A 159 15.54 5.65 1.37
N SER A 160 16.27 6.73 1.59
CA SER A 160 16.82 7.55 0.50
C SER A 160 17.79 6.76 -0.37
N LEU A 161 18.64 5.94 0.26
CA LEU A 161 19.56 5.06 -0.48
C LEU A 161 18.81 4.00 -1.29
N VAL A 162 17.75 3.43 -0.74
CA VAL A 162 16.89 2.48 -1.46
C VAL A 162 16.24 3.13 -2.68
N LEU A 163 15.71 4.36 -2.52
CA LEU A 163 15.12 5.14 -3.63
C LEU A 163 16.16 5.49 -4.71
N GLU A 164 17.42 5.76 -4.32
CA GLU A 164 18.53 6.02 -5.26
C GLU A 164 18.86 4.78 -6.09
N VAL A 165 18.98 3.61 -5.47
CA VAL A 165 19.20 2.34 -6.19
C VAL A 165 18.14 2.13 -7.26
N GLY A 166 16.86 2.32 -6.94
CA GLY A 166 15.79 2.18 -7.94
C GLY A 166 15.94 3.13 -9.12
N ARG A 167 16.34 4.38 -8.85
CA ARG A 167 16.57 5.39 -9.90
C ARG A 167 17.75 5.00 -10.80
N ASP A 168 18.86 4.54 -10.20
CA ASP A 168 20.07 4.18 -10.93
C ASP A 168 19.87 2.94 -11.81
N TYR A 169 18.94 2.06 -11.43
CA TYR A 169 18.55 0.86 -12.19
C TYR A 169 17.29 1.03 -13.03
N GLY A 170 16.93 2.28 -13.36
CA GLY A 170 15.94 2.59 -14.39
C GLY A 170 14.48 2.35 -13.99
N ALA A 171 14.14 2.38 -12.70
CA ALA A 171 12.75 2.38 -12.28
C ALA A 171 12.01 3.59 -12.89
N LEU A 172 10.82 3.36 -13.46
CA LEU A 172 9.96 4.39 -14.04
C LEU A 172 9.45 5.36 -12.98
N GLY A 173 9.32 4.87 -11.75
CA GLY A 173 8.94 5.64 -10.57
C GLY A 173 9.23 4.88 -9.30
N ALA A 174 9.35 5.60 -8.19
CA ALA A 174 9.63 5.05 -6.88
C ALA A 174 8.86 5.81 -5.80
N ILE A 175 8.31 5.10 -4.84
CA ILE A 175 7.53 5.67 -3.77
C ILE A 175 7.69 4.86 -2.48
N VAL A 176 7.79 5.53 -1.34
CA VAL A 176 7.61 4.88 -0.05
C VAL A 176 6.13 4.47 0.07
N SER A 177 5.86 3.21 0.39
CA SER A 177 4.50 2.70 0.53
C SER A 177 3.90 3.12 1.87
N GLY A 178 2.83 3.92 1.83
CA GLY A 178 2.18 4.46 3.03
C GLY A 178 3.17 5.19 3.94
N SER A 179 3.21 4.84 5.22
CA SER A 179 4.19 5.36 6.18
C SER A 179 5.58 4.68 6.08
N GLY A 180 5.76 3.75 5.16
CA GLY A 180 6.97 2.97 4.99
C GLY A 180 7.09 1.84 6.02
N PRO A 181 8.25 1.18 6.09
CA PRO A 181 9.49 1.43 5.35
C PRO A 181 9.62 0.68 4.01
N THR A 182 8.59 0.06 3.49
CA THR A 182 8.65 -0.55 2.16
C THR A 182 8.74 0.55 1.10
N VAL A 183 9.60 0.34 0.09
CA VAL A 183 9.66 1.16 -1.11
C VAL A 183 9.12 0.35 -2.28
N ALA A 184 8.17 0.91 -3.01
CA ALA A 184 7.61 0.34 -4.22
C ALA A 184 8.21 1.03 -5.44
N PHE A 185 8.67 0.25 -6.40
CA PHE A 185 9.22 0.70 -7.67
C PHE A 185 8.33 0.23 -8.81
N LEU A 186 7.92 1.15 -9.65
CA LEU A 186 7.31 0.82 -10.93
C LEU A 186 8.42 0.60 -11.96
N VAL A 187 8.37 -0.50 -12.68
CA VAL A 187 9.34 -0.87 -13.72
C VAL A 187 8.63 -1.12 -15.05
N ALA A 188 9.39 -1.09 -16.14
CA ALA A 188 8.84 -1.20 -17.49
C ALA A 188 8.21 -2.57 -17.77
N ASP A 189 8.85 -3.63 -17.31
CA ASP A 189 8.48 -5.01 -17.59
C ASP A 189 9.04 -5.98 -16.54
N GLU A 190 8.88 -7.26 -16.77
CA GLU A 190 9.34 -8.32 -15.87
C GLU A 190 10.87 -8.39 -15.80
N ASP A 191 11.57 -8.19 -16.91
CA ASP A 191 13.04 -8.26 -16.99
C ASP A 191 13.67 -7.10 -16.23
N ALA A 192 13.19 -5.87 -16.44
CA ALA A 192 13.59 -4.71 -15.63
C ALA A 192 13.32 -4.91 -14.14
N GLY A 193 12.21 -5.57 -13.81
CA GLY A 193 11.88 -5.94 -12.44
C GLY A 193 12.84 -6.95 -11.83
N LEU A 194 13.32 -7.90 -12.62
CA LEU A 194 14.32 -8.87 -12.17
C LEU A 194 15.67 -8.20 -11.94
N ASP A 195 16.11 -7.38 -12.88
CA ASP A 195 17.40 -6.65 -12.77
C ASP A 195 17.42 -5.75 -11.53
N LEU A 196 16.34 -4.98 -11.30
CA LEU A 196 16.23 -4.15 -10.12
C LEU A 196 16.19 -4.98 -8.83
N ALA A 197 15.50 -6.11 -8.82
CA ALA A 197 15.43 -6.99 -7.64
C ALA A 197 16.82 -7.55 -7.29
N VAL A 198 17.62 -7.93 -8.28
CA VAL A 198 19.01 -8.38 -8.10
C VAL A 198 19.86 -7.24 -7.55
N ALA A 199 19.77 -6.04 -8.12
CA ALA A 199 20.53 -4.87 -7.68
C ALA A 199 20.20 -4.49 -6.21
N LEU A 200 18.91 -4.42 -5.85
CA LEU A 200 18.47 -4.15 -4.49
C LEU A 200 19.00 -5.20 -3.50
N THR A 201 18.95 -6.47 -3.87
CA THR A 201 19.47 -7.56 -3.05
C THR A 201 20.98 -7.44 -2.88
N ALA A 202 21.72 -7.17 -3.96
CA ALA A 202 23.17 -7.04 -3.95
C ALA A 202 23.67 -5.80 -3.17
N SER A 203 22.87 -4.73 -3.15
CA SER A 203 23.20 -3.50 -2.42
C SER A 203 23.26 -3.67 -0.91
N GLY A 204 22.59 -4.68 -0.36
CA GLY A 204 22.51 -4.94 1.08
C GLY A 204 21.70 -3.90 1.88
N VAL A 205 21.04 -2.95 1.21
CA VAL A 205 20.26 -1.89 1.91
C VAL A 205 18.82 -2.31 2.19
N VAL A 206 18.39 -3.47 1.69
CA VAL A 206 17.02 -4.00 1.88
C VAL A 206 17.06 -5.33 2.65
N GLY A 207 15.96 -5.65 3.33
CA GLY A 207 15.81 -6.93 4.03
C GLY A 207 15.48 -8.08 3.07
N SER A 208 14.57 -7.83 2.14
CA SER A 208 14.18 -8.75 1.07
C SER A 208 13.49 -7.98 -0.06
N VAL A 209 13.28 -8.65 -1.19
CA VAL A 209 12.63 -8.08 -2.35
C VAL A 209 11.49 -8.99 -2.80
N ALA A 210 10.35 -8.40 -3.15
CA ALA A 210 9.23 -9.10 -3.78
C ALA A 210 8.88 -8.42 -5.10
N ARG A 211 8.32 -9.19 -6.03
CA ARG A 211 7.79 -8.66 -7.30
C ARG A 211 6.28 -8.89 -7.33
N ALA A 212 5.54 -7.96 -7.92
CA ALA A 212 4.09 -8.01 -8.03
C ALA A 212 3.63 -7.47 -9.39
N LEU A 213 2.46 -7.90 -9.79
CA LEU A 213 1.71 -7.34 -10.91
C LEU A 213 0.46 -6.64 -10.38
N GLY A 214 0.12 -5.51 -10.97
CA GLY A 214 -1.07 -4.72 -10.63
C GLY A 214 -1.76 -4.17 -11.87
#